data_b3c7a0bceca80260173aa467c805ade3
#
_entry.id   b3c7a0bceca80260173aa467c805ade3
#
_cell.length_a   1.000
_cell.length_b   1.000
_cell.length_c   1.000
_cell.angle_alpha   90.00
_cell.angle_beta   90.00
_cell.angle_gamma   90.00
#
_symmetry.space_group_name_H-M   'P 1'
#
loop_
_entity.id
_entity.type
_entity.pdbx_description
1 polymer ?
#
loop_
_entity_poly.entity_id
_entity_poly.type
_entity_poly.pdbx_seq_one_letter_code
_entity_poly.pdbx_strand_id
1 'polypeptide(L)'
;SIADLDFLEDAMQMRIDLDEAIEDKDLATLKQLHPQIIERLAHQSERFDKAYKVEDWQTAIDATQKLKFLVKLNADVTIGLDEVASAEHSDDDDLYV
;
A
#
# COMPACT_ATOMS: atom_id res chain seq x y z
N SER A 1 -4.09 18.55 3.14
CA SER A 1 -3.31 18.14 1.95
C SER A 1 -1.87 17.80 2.33
N ILE A 2 -1.26 16.92 1.55
CA ILE A 2 0.11 16.48 1.80
C ILE A 2 1.06 17.40 1.02
N ALA A 3 1.96 18.09 1.74
CA ALA A 3 2.94 19.01 1.15
C ALA A 3 4.32 18.36 0.91
N ASP A 4 4.56 17.15 1.41
CA ASP A 4 5.83 16.43 1.27
C ASP A 4 5.89 15.80 -0.13
N LEU A 5 6.64 16.44 -1.03
CA LEU A 5 6.75 16.02 -2.43
C LEU A 5 7.44 14.68 -2.58
N ASP A 6 8.44 14.39 -1.76
CA ASP A 6 9.13 13.09 -1.83
C ASP A 6 8.20 11.95 -1.45
N PHE A 7 7.39 12.15 -0.41
CA PHE A 7 6.36 11.18 -0.05
C PHE A 7 5.35 10.99 -1.18
N LEU A 8 4.85 12.07 -1.75
CA LEU A 8 3.87 12.01 -2.83
C LEU A 8 4.41 11.26 -4.05
N GLU A 9 5.65 11.55 -4.46
CA GLU A 9 6.28 10.86 -5.58
C GLU A 9 6.39 9.35 -5.33
N ASP A 10 6.88 8.95 -4.15
CA ASP A 10 7.00 7.54 -3.77
C ASP A 10 5.63 6.85 -3.74
N ALA A 11 4.65 7.47 -3.10
CA ALA A 11 3.31 6.91 -2.96
C ALA A 11 2.57 6.81 -4.31
N MET A 12 2.72 7.82 -5.16
CA MET A 12 2.11 7.81 -6.49
C MET A 12 2.76 6.78 -7.40
N GLN A 13 4.09 6.59 -7.29
CA GLN A 13 4.77 5.54 -8.04
C GLN A 13 4.28 4.15 -7.58
N MET A 14 4.14 3.94 -6.29
CA MET A 14 3.56 2.69 -5.78
C MET A 14 2.14 2.47 -6.29
N ARG A 15 1.34 3.54 -6.38
CA ARG A 15 -0.02 3.46 -6.96
C ARG A 15 0.02 3.01 -8.42
N ILE A 16 0.91 3.59 -9.21
CA ILE A 16 1.07 3.23 -10.63
C ILE A 16 1.49 1.77 -10.74
N ASP A 17 2.51 1.36 -10.00
CA ASP A 17 3.03 -0.01 -10.05
C ASP A 17 1.99 -1.03 -9.60
N LEU A 18 1.21 -0.70 -8.58
CA LEU A 18 0.11 -1.53 -8.10
C LEU A 18 -0.98 -1.71 -9.16
N ASP A 19 -1.44 -0.61 -9.76
CA ASP A 19 -2.50 -0.64 -10.76
C ASP A 19 -2.07 -1.42 -12.02
N GLU A 20 -0.83 -1.23 -12.46
CA GLU A 20 -0.26 -1.99 -13.57
C GLU A 20 -0.14 -3.49 -13.24
N ALA A 21 0.32 -3.81 -12.04
CA ALA A 21 0.46 -5.20 -11.61
C ALA A 21 -0.89 -5.92 -11.52
N ILE A 22 -1.94 -5.24 -11.08
CA ILE A 22 -3.30 -5.79 -11.06
C ILE A 22 -3.79 -6.04 -12.48
N GLU A 23 -3.64 -5.05 -13.37
CA GLU A 23 -4.05 -5.17 -14.77
C GLU A 23 -3.33 -6.31 -15.48
N ASP A 24 -2.03 -6.44 -15.26
CA ASP A 24 -1.18 -7.47 -15.87
C ASP A 24 -1.25 -8.81 -15.13
N LYS A 25 -1.97 -8.90 -14.02
CA LYS A 25 -2.04 -10.08 -13.17
C LYS A 25 -0.64 -10.53 -12.70
N ASP A 26 0.21 -9.57 -12.40
CA ASP A 26 1.60 -9.77 -12.00
C ASP A 26 1.69 -10.03 -10.48
N LEU A 27 1.49 -11.28 -10.10
CA LEU A 27 1.50 -11.68 -8.69
C LEU A 27 2.85 -11.40 -8.01
N ALA A 28 3.95 -11.60 -8.72
CA ALA A 28 5.29 -11.36 -8.16
C ALA A 28 5.49 -9.90 -7.76
N THR A 29 5.08 -8.96 -8.61
CA THR A 29 5.16 -7.53 -8.30
C THR A 29 4.24 -7.17 -7.12
N LEU A 30 3.02 -7.71 -7.08
CA LEU A 30 2.12 -7.48 -5.94
C LEU A 30 2.71 -7.97 -4.62
N LYS A 31 3.37 -9.13 -4.62
CA LYS A 31 4.04 -9.67 -3.44
C LYS A 31 5.25 -8.83 -3.01
N GLN A 32 5.89 -8.12 -3.93
CA GLN A 32 6.98 -7.20 -3.61
C GLN A 32 6.47 -5.87 -3.05
N LEU A 33 5.37 -5.36 -3.62
CA LEU A 33 4.78 -4.08 -3.20
C LEU A 33 4.18 -4.15 -1.80
N HIS A 34 3.53 -5.25 -1.46
CA HIS A 34 2.81 -5.38 -0.20
C HIS A 34 3.70 -5.07 1.03
N PRO A 35 4.86 -5.72 1.23
CA PRO A 35 5.71 -5.41 2.38
C PRO A 35 6.26 -3.99 2.36
N GLN A 36 6.48 -3.39 1.19
CA GLN A 36 6.90 -1.99 1.10
C GLN A 36 5.83 -1.05 1.62
N ILE A 37 4.56 -1.30 1.27
CA ILE A 37 3.43 -0.51 1.75
C ILE A 37 3.29 -0.68 3.27
N ILE A 38 3.40 -1.90 3.79
CA ILE A 38 3.36 -2.19 5.23
C ILE A 38 4.46 -1.43 5.98
N GLU A 39 5.66 -1.38 5.43
CA GLU A 39 6.78 -0.65 6.03
C GLU A 39 6.50 0.84 6.10
N ARG A 40 5.94 1.43 5.04
CA ARG A 40 5.58 2.85 5.03
C ARG A 40 4.45 3.15 6.03
N LEU A 41 3.48 2.25 6.15
CA LEU A 41 2.42 2.36 7.17
C LEU A 41 3.01 2.36 8.58
N ALA A 42 3.91 1.41 8.88
CA ALA A 42 4.55 1.31 10.18
C ALA A 42 5.34 2.57 10.52
N HIS A 43 6.08 3.11 9.55
CA HIS A 43 6.85 4.34 9.73
C HIS A 43 5.96 5.53 10.07
N GLN A 44 4.86 5.73 9.36
CA GLN A 44 3.96 6.84 9.63
C GLN A 44 3.17 6.64 10.94
N SER A 45 2.82 5.41 11.27
CA SER A 45 2.17 5.10 12.56
C SER A 45 3.08 5.44 13.74
N GLU A 46 4.36 5.07 13.65
CA GLU A 46 5.36 5.40 14.67
C GLU A 46 5.56 6.91 14.78
N ARG A 47 5.63 7.58 13.63
CA ARG A 47 5.77 9.03 13.56
C ARG A 47 4.58 9.74 14.22
N PHE A 48 3.36 9.25 13.97
CA PHE A 48 2.15 9.75 14.63
C PHE A 48 2.24 9.57 16.16
N ASP A 49 2.58 8.37 16.62
CA ASP A 49 2.63 8.07 18.06
C ASP A 49 3.63 8.97 18.79
N LYS A 50 4.81 9.17 18.22
CA LYS A 50 5.83 10.04 18.80
C LYS A 50 5.37 11.50 18.85
N ALA A 51 4.77 11.98 17.78
CA ALA A 51 4.27 13.35 17.71
C ALA A 51 3.13 13.57 18.71
N TYR A 52 2.21 12.61 18.82
CA TYR A 52 1.10 12.69 19.77
C TYR A 52 1.59 12.79 21.21
N LYS A 53 2.59 12.00 21.58
CA LYS A 53 3.14 11.99 22.96
C LYS A 53 3.76 13.32 23.37
N VAL A 54 4.31 14.09 22.44
CA VAL A 54 4.92 15.39 22.71
C VAL A 54 4.03 16.55 22.29
N GLU A 55 2.79 16.25 21.91
CA GLU A 55 1.79 17.24 21.50
C GLU A 55 2.23 18.06 20.27
N ASP A 56 3.01 17.47 19.39
CA ASP A 56 3.34 18.03 18.08
C ASP A 56 2.20 17.73 17.11
N TRP A 57 1.16 18.54 17.17
CA TRP A 57 -0.06 18.30 16.40
C TRP A 57 0.12 18.45 14.89
N GLN A 58 1.03 19.33 14.44
CA GLN A 58 1.29 19.48 13.02
C GLN A 58 1.86 18.20 12.42
N THR A 59 2.84 17.60 13.10
CA THR A 59 3.41 16.33 12.66
C THR A 59 2.39 15.20 12.76
N ALA A 60 1.57 15.16 13.80
CA ALA A 60 0.52 14.16 13.95
C ALA A 60 -0.51 14.25 12.82
N ILE A 61 -0.93 15.46 12.44
CA ILE A 61 -1.86 15.68 11.32
C ILE A 61 -1.23 15.24 10.00
N ASP A 62 0.03 15.61 9.76
CA ASP A 62 0.75 15.22 8.55
C ASP A 62 0.85 13.70 8.43
N ALA A 63 1.24 13.03 9.53
CA ALA A 63 1.31 11.56 9.55
C ALA A 63 -0.07 10.92 9.28
N THR A 64 -1.15 11.49 9.83
CA THR A 64 -2.51 11.00 9.61
C THR A 64 -2.90 11.10 8.14
N GLN A 65 -2.58 12.19 7.47
CA GLN A 65 -2.87 12.37 6.05
C GLN A 65 -2.12 11.35 5.19
N LYS A 66 -0.85 11.12 5.52
CA LYS A 66 -0.03 10.10 4.84
C LYS A 66 -0.57 8.69 5.10
N LEU A 67 -0.98 8.40 6.33
CA LEU A 67 -1.60 7.11 6.67
C LEU A 67 -2.86 6.83 5.86
N LYS A 68 -3.72 7.83 5.66
CA LYS A 68 -4.94 7.66 4.86
C LYS A 68 -4.63 7.19 3.45
N PHE A 69 -3.62 7.78 2.82
CA PHE A 69 -3.19 7.38 1.48
C PHE A 69 -2.65 5.94 1.49
N LEU A 70 -1.79 5.62 2.45
CA LEU A 70 -1.15 4.30 2.56
C LEU A 70 -2.14 3.20 2.90
N VAL A 71 -3.13 3.48 3.75
CA VAL A 71 -4.21 2.53 4.08
C VAL A 71 -4.99 2.14 2.82
N LYS A 72 -5.26 3.12 1.95
CA LYS A 72 -5.94 2.85 0.67
C LYS A 72 -5.09 1.98 -0.24
N LEU A 73 -3.79 2.26 -0.36
CA LEU A 73 -2.86 1.41 -1.11
C LEU A 73 -2.84 -0.01 -0.54
N ASN A 74 -2.78 -0.14 0.78
CA ASN A 74 -2.74 -1.44 1.43
C ASN A 74 -4.03 -2.24 1.18
N ALA A 75 -5.18 -1.59 1.26
CA ALA A 75 -6.45 -2.23 0.94
C ALA A 75 -6.45 -2.74 -0.50
N ASP A 76 -5.99 -1.94 -1.44
CA ASP A 76 -6.00 -2.28 -2.86
C ASP A 76 -4.99 -3.36 -3.21
N VAL A 77 -3.78 -3.36 -2.61
CA VAL A 77 -2.82 -4.45 -2.85
C VAL A 77 -3.31 -5.76 -2.25
N THR A 78 -3.96 -5.72 -1.10
CA THR A 78 -4.54 -6.92 -0.46
C THR A 78 -5.63 -7.53 -1.33
N ILE A 79 -6.53 -6.70 -1.85
CA ILE A 79 -7.58 -7.14 -2.77
C ILE A 79 -6.95 -7.69 -4.07
N GLY A 80 -5.98 -6.99 -4.63
CA GLY A 80 -5.29 -7.41 -5.85
C GLY A 80 -4.59 -8.75 -5.69
N LEU A 81 -3.90 -8.96 -4.57
CA LEU A 81 -3.27 -10.24 -4.25
C LEU A 81 -4.29 -11.38 -4.22
N ASP A 82 -5.40 -11.15 -3.56
CA ASP A 82 -6.47 -12.16 -3.44
C ASP A 82 -7.06 -12.50 -4.81
N GLU A 83 -7.40 -11.48 -5.60
CA GLU A 83 -7.98 -11.67 -6.93
C GLU A 83 -7.03 -12.38 -7.89
N VAL A 84 -5.76 -11.97 -7.95
CA VAL A 84 -4.78 -12.56 -8.86
C VAL A 84 -4.44 -14.00 -8.44
N ALA A 85 -4.24 -14.24 -7.15
CA ALA A 85 -3.97 -15.58 -6.63
C ALA A 85 -5.16 -16.53 -6.86
N SER A 86 -6.38 -16.04 -6.66
CA SER A 86 -7.59 -16.82 -6.90
C SER A 86 -7.76 -17.17 -8.37
N ALA A 87 -7.45 -16.23 -9.28
CA ALA A 87 -7.51 -16.48 -10.73
C ALA A 87 -6.51 -17.56 -11.15
N GLU A 88 -5.27 -17.53 -10.64
CA GLU A 88 -4.26 -18.55 -10.90
C GLU A 88 -4.71 -19.92 -10.37
N HIS A 89 -5.27 -19.96 -9.16
CA HIS A 89 -5.77 -21.17 -8.55
C HIS A 89 -6.96 -21.76 -9.34
N SER A 90 -7.86 -20.92 -9.83
CA SER A 90 -8.98 -21.36 -10.68
C SER A 90 -8.50 -21.97 -11.98
N ASP A 91 -7.46 -21.42 -12.60
CA ASP A 91 -6.86 -21.97 -13.81
C ASP A 91 -6.25 -23.35 -13.54
N ASP A 92 -5.58 -23.53 -12.40
CA ASP A 92 -5.05 -24.82 -11.97
C ASP A 92 -6.16 -25.84 -11.72
N ASP A 93 -7.26 -25.45 -11.10
CA ASP A 93 -8.42 -26.31 -10.85
C ASP A 93 -9.05 -26.77 -12.16
N ASP A 94 -9.13 -25.92 -13.16
CA ASP A 94 -9.67 -26.23 -14.48
C ASP A 94 -8.87 -27.32 -15.19
N LEU A 95 -7.58 -27.45 -14.89
CA LEU A 95 -6.73 -28.49 -15.47
C LEU A 95 -7.08 -29.90 -14.97
N TYR A 96 -7.74 -30.01 -13.85
CA TYR A 96 -8.08 -31.28 -13.22
C TYR A 96 -9.52 -31.73 -13.47
N VAL A 97 -10.26 -30.97 -14.22
CA VAL A 97 -11.63 -31.30 -14.62
C VAL A 97 -11.61 -31.98 -15.97
#